data_abf8e475ae2de7ffcff8b6822fc7bb26
#
_entry.id   abf8e475ae2de7ffcff8b6822fc7bb26
#
_cell.length_a   1.000
_cell.length_b   1.000
_cell.length_c   1.000
_cell.angle_alpha   90.00
_cell.angle_beta   90.00
_cell.angle_gamma   90.00
#
_symmetry.space_group_name_H-M   'P 1'
#
loop_
_entity.id
_entity.type
_entity.pdbx_description
1 polymer ?
#
loop_
_entity_poly.entity_id
_entity_poly.type
_entity_poly.pdbx_seq_one_letter_code
_entity_poly.pdbx_strand_id
1 'polypeptide(L)'
;MIVLLNCDEKGSPDGLFIRLFDQRFGIDDVRQAELALEITGTDGFVLDGVSSMSKISRDPLDIVTHAWGPYHQYPDGFVLFLGTMFAPVKDRGAPGMGFTHKVGDLVSISTPKLGRLVNRVTTSDKAAPWTFGISALMRNLAARGLLRQAE
;
A
#
# COMPACT_ATOMS: atom_id res chain seq x y z
N MET A 1 0.49 -14.90 0.39
CA MET A 1 0.04 -13.79 1.23
C MET A 1 0.35 -12.50 0.50
N ILE A 2 -0.64 -11.63 0.29
CA ILE A 2 -0.40 -10.33 -0.32
C ILE A 2 -0.66 -9.29 0.76
N VAL A 3 0.31 -8.42 0.92
CA VAL A 3 0.22 -7.30 1.85
C VAL A 3 0.05 -6.04 1.03
N LEU A 4 -1.12 -5.42 1.11
CA LEU A 4 -1.29 -4.05 0.67
C LEU A 4 -1.06 -3.17 1.90
N LEU A 5 0.07 -2.45 1.93
CA LEU A 5 0.36 -1.52 3.01
C LEU A 5 -0.41 -0.23 2.80
N ASN A 6 -1.30 0.02 3.70
CA ASN A 6 -2.18 1.16 3.72
C ASN A 6 -2.02 1.90 5.04
N CYS A 7 -1.66 3.17 5.05
CA CYS A 7 -1.55 3.98 6.26
C CYS A 7 -2.56 5.13 6.19
N ASP A 8 -3.50 5.17 7.13
CA ASP A 8 -4.36 6.31 7.40
C ASP A 8 -3.92 7.02 8.69
N GLU A 9 -3.90 8.34 8.69
CA GLU A 9 -3.50 9.17 9.83
C GLU A 9 -4.45 9.12 11.04
N LYS A 10 -5.61 8.48 10.92
CA LYS A 10 -6.66 8.53 11.96
C LYS A 10 -7.10 7.20 12.54
N GLY A 11 -6.46 6.10 12.22
CA GLY A 11 -6.89 4.78 12.72
C GLY A 11 -8.30 4.40 12.28
N SER A 12 -8.73 4.89 11.12
CA SER A 12 -9.99 4.54 10.49
C SER A 12 -10.03 3.04 10.16
N PRO A 13 -11.21 2.39 10.18
CA PRO A 13 -11.36 1.00 9.76
C PRO A 13 -10.95 0.74 8.31
N ASP A 14 -10.68 1.79 7.54
CA ASP A 14 -10.16 1.74 6.17
C ASP A 14 -8.62 1.61 6.10
N GLY A 15 -7.95 1.40 7.25
CA GLY A 15 -6.50 1.26 7.35
C GLY A 15 -5.98 -0.06 6.78
N LEU A 16 -4.68 -0.24 6.95
CA LEU A 16 -3.90 -1.40 6.52
C LEU A 16 -4.60 -2.73 6.75
N PHE A 17 -4.90 -3.47 5.70
CA PHE A 17 -5.28 -4.86 5.88
C PHE A 17 -4.45 -5.79 5.00
N ILE A 18 -4.31 -7.02 5.48
CA ILE A 18 -3.65 -8.11 4.76
C ILE A 18 -4.75 -9.03 4.24
N ARG A 19 -4.85 -9.18 2.94
CA ARG A 19 -5.70 -10.19 2.32
C ARG A 19 -4.92 -11.48 2.14
N LEU A 20 -5.33 -12.52 2.83
CA LEU A 20 -4.76 -13.86 2.67
C LEU A 20 -5.38 -14.54 1.44
N PHE A 21 -4.61 -15.42 0.80
CA PHE A 21 -5.12 -16.28 -0.26
C PHE A 21 -6.13 -17.28 0.32
N ASP A 22 -7.25 -17.40 -0.36
CA ASP A 22 -8.32 -18.34 -0.07
C ASP A 22 -9.00 -18.79 -1.37
N GLN A 23 -10.15 -19.47 -1.28
CA GLN A 23 -10.91 -19.93 -2.45
C GLN A 23 -11.48 -18.77 -3.30
N ARG A 24 -11.51 -17.53 -2.78
CA ARG A 24 -12.08 -16.35 -3.44
C ARG A 24 -11.03 -15.32 -3.85
N PHE A 25 -9.80 -15.51 -3.42
CA PHE A 25 -8.70 -14.58 -3.70
C PHE A 25 -7.37 -15.33 -3.81
N GLY A 26 -6.79 -15.32 -4.99
CA GLY A 26 -5.54 -16.00 -5.30
C GLY A 26 -4.60 -15.14 -6.14
N ILE A 27 -3.55 -15.77 -6.63
CA ILE A 27 -2.52 -15.08 -7.42
C ILE A 27 -3.07 -14.49 -8.73
N ASP A 28 -4.06 -15.12 -9.33
CA ASP A 28 -4.66 -14.62 -10.58
C ASP A 28 -5.49 -13.34 -10.32
N ASP A 29 -6.06 -13.19 -9.15
CA ASP A 29 -6.71 -11.94 -8.74
C ASP A 29 -5.71 -10.80 -8.62
N VAL A 30 -4.50 -11.10 -8.15
CA VAL A 30 -3.41 -10.12 -8.10
C VAL A 30 -2.96 -9.74 -9.50
N ARG A 31 -2.75 -10.71 -10.38
CA ARG A 31 -2.32 -10.49 -11.76
C ARG A 31 -3.30 -9.63 -12.56
N GLN A 32 -4.58 -9.69 -12.19
CA GLN A 32 -5.66 -8.97 -12.86
C GLN A 32 -6.16 -7.76 -12.08
N ALA A 33 -5.53 -7.41 -10.95
CA ALA A 33 -5.99 -6.31 -10.13
C ALA A 33 -5.93 -4.99 -10.90
N GLU A 34 -7.04 -4.27 -10.89
CA GLU A 34 -7.14 -2.90 -11.37
C GLU A 34 -7.14 -1.96 -10.18
N LEU A 35 -6.31 -0.94 -10.25
CA LEU A 35 -6.17 0.07 -9.22
C LEU A 35 -6.71 1.40 -9.75
N ALA A 36 -7.62 2.01 -9.01
CA ALA A 36 -8.06 3.36 -9.25
C ALA A 36 -7.32 4.30 -8.28
N LEU A 37 -6.77 5.37 -8.82
CA LEU A 37 -6.19 6.49 -8.08
C LEU A 37 -7.10 7.71 -8.25
N GLU A 38 -7.44 8.35 -7.15
CA GLU A 38 -8.13 9.64 -7.13
C GLU A 38 -7.35 10.60 -6.25
N ILE A 39 -7.09 11.80 -6.72
CA ILE A 39 -6.46 12.86 -5.95
C ILE A 39 -7.40 14.08 -5.98
N THR A 40 -7.81 14.52 -4.79
CA THR A 40 -8.65 15.71 -4.61
C THR A 40 -7.87 16.76 -3.83
N GLY A 41 -7.60 17.89 -4.48
CA GLY A 41 -6.92 19.01 -3.88
C GLY A 41 -7.87 19.99 -3.20
N THR A 42 -7.38 20.69 -2.17
CA THR A 42 -8.13 21.78 -1.51
C THR A 42 -8.34 23.00 -2.41
N ASP A 43 -7.62 23.06 -3.52
CA ASP A 43 -7.72 24.09 -4.57
C ASP A 43 -8.71 23.71 -5.69
N GLY A 44 -9.50 22.67 -5.49
CA GLY A 44 -10.45 22.14 -6.49
C GLY A 44 -9.80 21.27 -7.57
N PHE A 45 -8.51 20.97 -7.46
CA PHE A 45 -7.84 20.04 -8.38
C PHE A 45 -8.38 18.62 -8.18
N VAL A 46 -8.67 17.95 -9.29
CA VAL A 46 -9.04 16.54 -9.31
C VAL A 46 -8.21 15.83 -10.37
N LEU A 47 -7.66 14.69 -9.99
CA LEU A 47 -6.97 13.77 -10.89
C LEU A 47 -7.48 12.37 -10.63
N ASP A 48 -7.92 11.71 -11.70
CA ASP A 48 -8.31 10.31 -11.72
C ASP A 48 -7.36 9.52 -12.60
N GLY A 49 -7.01 8.33 -12.17
CA GLY A 49 -6.15 7.43 -12.91
C GLY A 49 -6.49 5.97 -12.66
N VAL A 50 -6.24 5.14 -13.63
CA VAL A 50 -6.41 3.69 -13.53
C VAL A 50 -5.14 3.00 -13.99
N SER A 51 -4.72 1.99 -13.24
CA SER A 51 -3.61 1.12 -13.60
C SER A 51 -3.99 -0.33 -13.42
N SER A 52 -3.41 -1.22 -14.22
CA SER A 52 -3.70 -2.65 -14.17
C SER A 52 -2.45 -3.47 -13.96
N MET A 53 -2.51 -4.38 -13.01
CA MET A 53 -1.46 -5.37 -12.75
C MET A 53 -1.19 -6.27 -13.96
N SER A 54 -2.17 -6.45 -14.86
CA SER A 54 -1.99 -7.22 -16.10
C SER A 54 -0.99 -6.60 -17.08
N LYS A 55 -0.62 -5.33 -16.87
CA LYS A 55 0.32 -4.57 -17.72
C LYS A 55 1.72 -4.46 -17.16
N ILE A 56 2.00 -5.03 -15.99
CA ILE A 56 3.35 -5.03 -15.43
C ILE A 56 4.28 -5.90 -16.29
N SER A 57 5.55 -5.53 -16.36
CA SER A 57 6.53 -6.19 -17.23
C SER A 57 6.96 -7.58 -16.76
N ARG A 58 6.77 -7.87 -15.46
CA ARG A 58 7.16 -9.15 -14.85
C ARG A 58 6.05 -9.67 -13.96
N ASP A 59 5.84 -10.97 -13.99
CA ASP A 59 4.87 -11.65 -13.10
C ASP A 59 5.27 -11.48 -11.62
N PRO A 60 4.32 -11.24 -10.70
CA PRO A 60 4.61 -11.10 -9.27
C PRO A 60 5.37 -12.31 -8.68
N LEU A 61 5.05 -13.53 -9.09
CA LEU A 61 5.75 -14.73 -8.62
C LEU A 61 7.17 -14.81 -9.18
N ASP A 62 7.39 -14.37 -10.42
CA ASP A 62 8.74 -14.28 -10.97
C ASP A 62 9.62 -13.33 -10.14
N ILE A 63 9.09 -12.18 -9.74
CA ILE A 63 9.81 -11.25 -8.86
C ILE A 63 10.08 -11.87 -7.49
N VAL A 64 9.12 -12.60 -6.92
CA VAL A 64 9.29 -13.34 -5.66
C VAL A 64 10.43 -14.36 -5.77
N THR A 65 10.53 -15.11 -6.87
CA THR A 65 11.61 -16.10 -7.05
C THR A 65 13.01 -15.49 -7.13
N HIS A 66 13.10 -14.21 -7.49
CA HIS A 66 14.37 -13.48 -7.46
C HIS A 66 14.72 -12.90 -6.09
N ALA A 67 13.71 -12.61 -5.27
CA ALA A 67 13.92 -12.11 -3.91
C ALA A 67 14.22 -13.27 -2.93
N TRP A 68 13.60 -14.42 -3.13
CA TRP A 68 13.71 -15.59 -2.25
C TRP A 68 14.38 -16.77 -2.99
N GLY A 69 15.37 -17.38 -2.36
CA GLY A 69 16.10 -18.48 -2.97
C GLY A 69 17.05 -19.18 -1.99
N PRO A 70 17.91 -20.10 -2.48
CA PRO A 70 18.81 -20.87 -1.62
C PRO A 70 19.75 -20.05 -0.75
N TYR A 71 20.07 -18.84 -1.19
CA TYR A 71 21.01 -17.94 -0.52
C TYR A 71 20.34 -16.80 0.26
N HIS A 72 19.04 -16.64 0.13
CA HIS A 72 18.24 -15.62 0.79
C HIS A 72 16.96 -16.23 1.32
N GLN A 73 17.01 -16.67 2.58
CA GLN A 73 15.88 -17.23 3.29
C GLN A 73 15.28 -16.16 4.20
N TYR A 74 13.96 -16.15 4.28
CA TYR A 74 13.20 -15.24 5.13
C TYR A 74 12.24 -16.10 5.98
N PRO A 75 12.70 -16.68 7.13
CA PRO A 75 11.92 -17.65 7.91
C PRO A 75 10.60 -17.07 8.40
N ASP A 76 10.56 -15.77 8.66
CA ASP A 76 9.35 -15.08 9.12
C ASP A 76 8.56 -14.43 7.97
N GLY A 77 8.96 -14.68 6.73
CA GLY A 77 8.39 -14.03 5.55
C GLY A 77 9.04 -12.70 5.21
N PHE A 78 8.61 -12.09 4.11
CA PHE A 78 9.07 -10.79 3.66
C PHE A 78 7.96 -10.02 2.94
N VAL A 79 8.13 -8.73 2.80
CA VAL A 79 7.23 -7.85 2.05
C VAL A 79 7.92 -7.42 0.77
N LEU A 80 7.23 -7.60 -0.36
CA LEU A 80 7.71 -7.18 -1.67
C LEU A 80 6.85 -6.03 -2.18
N PHE A 81 7.47 -4.88 -2.44
CA PHE A 81 6.84 -3.75 -3.11
C PHE A 81 7.04 -3.89 -4.62
N LEU A 82 5.95 -3.90 -5.37
CA LEU A 82 5.99 -4.06 -6.83
C LEU A 82 6.26 -2.74 -7.59
N GLY A 83 6.50 -1.65 -6.86
CA GLY A 83 6.77 -0.33 -7.43
C GLY A 83 5.50 0.49 -7.67
N THR A 84 5.66 1.63 -8.34
CA THR A 84 4.57 2.57 -8.61
C THR A 84 3.76 2.11 -9.81
N MET A 85 2.47 1.87 -9.60
CA MET A 85 1.54 1.42 -10.64
C MET A 85 1.03 2.55 -11.53
N PHE A 86 1.03 3.80 -11.02
CA PHE A 86 0.52 4.97 -11.73
C PHE A 86 1.38 6.19 -11.45
N ALA A 87 1.84 6.85 -12.50
CA ALA A 87 2.52 8.14 -12.41
C ALA A 87 1.58 9.25 -12.92
N PRO A 88 1.16 10.21 -12.08
CA PRO A 88 0.33 11.32 -12.52
C PRO A 88 1.04 12.17 -13.59
N VAL A 89 0.36 12.43 -14.70
CA VAL A 89 0.88 13.24 -15.80
C VAL A 89 0.06 14.51 -16.07
N LYS A 90 -1.04 14.71 -15.32
CA LYS A 90 -1.90 15.89 -15.46
C LYS A 90 -1.21 17.10 -14.84
N ASP A 91 -1.07 18.17 -15.62
CA ASP A 91 -0.53 19.43 -15.09
C ASP A 91 -1.39 19.98 -13.96
N ARG A 92 -0.72 20.54 -12.96
CA ARG A 92 -1.37 21.23 -11.84
C ARG A 92 -0.88 22.68 -11.75
N GLY A 93 -1.80 23.62 -11.88
CA GLY A 93 -1.52 25.06 -11.89
C GLY A 93 -1.48 25.61 -13.30
N ALA A 94 -0.35 25.55 -13.99
CA ALA A 94 -0.21 26.02 -15.37
C ALA A 94 0.21 24.89 -16.32
N PRO A 95 -0.09 25.01 -17.61
CA PRO A 95 0.35 24.04 -18.61
C PRO A 95 1.87 23.84 -18.61
N GLY A 96 2.31 22.59 -18.66
CA GLY A 96 3.73 22.23 -18.67
C GLY A 96 4.40 22.16 -17.29
N MET A 97 3.68 22.44 -16.22
CA MET A 97 4.24 22.39 -14.84
C MET A 97 4.27 20.98 -14.25
N GLY A 98 3.63 20.03 -14.90
CA GLY A 98 3.51 18.66 -14.40
C GLY A 98 2.66 18.56 -13.14
N PHE A 99 2.73 17.40 -12.52
CA PHE A 99 2.00 17.10 -11.29
C PHE A 99 2.91 17.21 -10.05
N THR A 100 2.40 17.88 -9.01
CA THR A 100 2.98 17.89 -7.67
C THR A 100 1.87 17.87 -6.62
N HIS A 101 2.01 17.04 -5.59
CA HIS A 101 1.12 17.09 -4.44
C HIS A 101 1.22 18.40 -3.69
N LYS A 102 0.08 18.89 -3.18
CA LYS A 102 0.01 19.99 -2.23
C LYS A 102 -0.42 19.50 -0.87
N VAL A 103 0.02 20.17 0.19
CA VAL A 103 -0.43 19.88 1.55
C VAL A 103 -1.96 20.01 1.62
N GLY A 104 -2.59 18.99 2.22
CA GLY A 104 -4.03 18.89 2.31
C GLY A 104 -4.71 18.07 1.21
N ASP A 105 -3.99 17.70 0.14
CA ASP A 105 -4.54 16.78 -0.87
C ASP A 105 -4.99 15.48 -0.23
N LEU A 106 -6.13 14.99 -0.67
CA LEU A 106 -6.63 13.66 -0.34
C LEU A 106 -6.30 12.72 -1.48
N VAL A 107 -5.52 11.69 -1.19
CA VAL A 107 -5.12 10.65 -2.15
C VAL A 107 -5.85 9.38 -1.80
N SER A 108 -6.63 8.85 -2.72
CA SER A 108 -7.36 7.60 -2.59
C SER A 108 -6.87 6.59 -3.61
N ILE A 109 -6.47 5.41 -3.16
CA ILE A 109 -6.11 4.27 -4.02
C ILE A 109 -7.05 3.14 -3.67
N SER A 110 -7.70 2.56 -4.66
CA SER A 110 -8.67 1.49 -4.43
C SER A 110 -8.60 0.38 -5.46
N THR A 111 -9.00 -0.81 -5.04
CA THR A 111 -9.21 -1.96 -5.90
C THR A 111 -10.34 -2.83 -5.34
N PRO A 112 -11.21 -3.42 -6.17
CA PRO A 112 -12.44 -4.08 -5.71
C PRO A 112 -12.22 -5.18 -4.67
N LYS A 113 -11.13 -5.93 -4.75
CA LYS A 113 -10.85 -7.08 -3.87
C LYS A 113 -9.98 -6.76 -2.67
N LEU A 114 -9.29 -5.62 -2.66
CA LEU A 114 -8.36 -5.21 -1.60
C LEU A 114 -8.80 -3.94 -0.85
N GLY A 115 -9.94 -3.34 -1.24
CA GLY A 115 -10.49 -2.17 -0.57
C GLY A 115 -9.87 -0.85 -1.01
N ARG A 116 -9.88 0.13 -0.12
CA ARG A 116 -9.49 1.51 -0.41
C ARG A 116 -8.47 2.02 0.61
N LEU A 117 -7.48 2.71 0.10
CA LEU A 117 -6.50 3.51 0.84
C LEU A 117 -6.81 4.99 0.69
N VAL A 118 -6.90 5.71 1.78
CA VAL A 118 -7.07 7.17 1.75
C VAL A 118 -6.04 7.83 2.64
N ASN A 119 -5.21 8.70 2.06
CA ASN A 119 -4.19 9.46 2.79
C ASN A 119 -4.35 10.96 2.53
N ARG A 120 -4.05 11.77 3.55
CA ARG A 120 -3.94 13.22 3.41
C ARG A 120 -2.46 13.62 3.35
N VAL A 121 -2.11 14.39 2.33
CA VAL A 121 -0.73 14.88 2.18
C VAL A 121 -0.43 15.91 3.27
N THR A 122 0.67 15.71 3.97
CA THR A 122 1.23 16.65 4.94
C THR A 122 2.74 16.73 4.79
N THR A 123 3.39 17.64 5.50
CA THR A 123 4.85 17.72 5.57
C THR A 123 5.37 16.83 6.70
N SER A 124 6.58 16.30 6.56
CA SER A 124 7.17 15.37 7.52
C SER A 124 7.34 15.96 8.93
N ASP A 125 7.55 17.27 9.03
CA ASP A 125 7.66 18.01 10.29
C ASP A 125 6.32 18.12 11.05
N LYS A 126 5.19 17.93 10.34
CA LYS A 126 3.84 17.94 10.92
C LYS A 126 3.22 16.57 11.06
N ALA A 127 3.90 15.52 10.58
CA ALA A 127 3.46 14.17 10.77
C ALA A 127 3.56 13.76 12.25
N ALA A 128 2.60 12.98 12.73
CA ALA A 128 2.65 12.46 14.10
C ALA A 128 3.91 11.61 14.29
N PRO A 129 4.61 11.73 15.44
CA PRO A 129 5.77 10.88 15.72
C PRO A 129 5.40 9.39 15.70
N TRP A 130 6.21 8.58 15.07
CA TRP A 130 6.04 7.13 15.12
C TRP A 130 6.50 6.60 16.49
N THR A 131 5.55 6.17 17.31
CA THR A 131 5.80 5.68 18.66
C THR A 131 5.59 4.17 18.83
N PHE A 132 5.03 3.51 17.81
CA PHE A 132 4.74 2.08 17.84
C PHE A 132 5.82 1.26 17.13
N GLY A 133 6.97 1.08 17.79
CA GLY A 133 8.07 0.24 17.29
C GLY A 133 7.92 -1.24 17.67
N ILE A 134 8.94 -2.05 17.33
CA ILE A 134 8.93 -3.51 17.55
C ILE A 134 8.67 -3.90 19.01
N SER A 135 9.26 -3.18 19.97
CA SER A 135 9.03 -3.46 21.40
C SER A 135 7.59 -3.19 21.83
N ALA A 136 6.93 -2.18 21.23
CA ALA A 136 5.52 -1.91 21.49
C ALA A 136 4.65 -3.01 20.88
N LEU A 137 4.98 -3.48 19.67
CA LEU A 137 4.31 -4.61 19.03
C LEU A 137 4.42 -5.87 19.89
N MET A 138 5.62 -6.23 20.35
CA MET A 138 5.82 -7.43 21.19
C MET A 138 5.02 -7.36 22.49
N ARG A 139 5.01 -6.20 23.17
CA ARG A 139 4.16 -6.00 24.36
C ARG A 139 2.68 -6.14 24.05
N ASN A 140 2.21 -5.59 22.94
CA ASN A 140 0.82 -5.72 22.49
C ASN A 140 0.43 -7.18 22.25
N LEU A 141 1.27 -7.91 21.50
CA LEU A 141 1.04 -9.32 21.22
C LEU A 141 1.05 -10.17 22.49
N ALA A 142 1.98 -9.93 23.41
CA ALA A 142 2.04 -10.61 24.71
C ALA A 142 0.78 -10.35 25.54
N ALA A 143 0.35 -9.09 25.63
CA ALA A 143 -0.86 -8.72 26.37
C ALA A 143 -2.14 -9.37 25.81
N ARG A 144 -2.15 -9.66 24.51
CA ARG A 144 -3.26 -10.36 23.83
C ARG A 144 -3.12 -11.90 23.83
N GLY A 145 -2.08 -12.45 24.47
CA GLY A 145 -1.83 -13.89 24.51
C GLY A 145 -1.44 -14.50 23.15
N LEU A 146 -0.95 -13.68 22.22
CA LEU A 146 -0.61 -14.10 20.86
C LEU A 146 0.87 -14.51 20.71
N LEU A 147 1.71 -14.24 21.70
CA LEU A 147 3.07 -14.78 21.77
C LEU A 147 3.00 -16.12 22.52
N ARG A 148 2.88 -17.20 21.78
CA ARG A 148 3.03 -18.56 22.34
C ARG A 148 4.46 -19.02 22.11
N GLN A 149 5.05 -19.70 23.08
CA GLN A 149 6.26 -20.49 22.82
C GLN A 149 5.89 -21.59 21.84
N ALA A 150 6.68 -21.73 20.77
CA ALA A 150 6.61 -22.92 19.95
C ALA A 150 7.00 -24.11 20.81
N GLU A 151 6.12 -25.11 20.92
CA GLU A 151 6.43 -26.40 21.52
C GLU A 151 7.41 -27.18 20.63
#